data_85c7e84ba0c0a21c20680a181aab8edb
#
_entry.id   85c7e84ba0c0a21c20680a181aab8edb
#
_cell.length_a   1.000
_cell.length_b   1.000
_cell.length_c   1.000
_cell.angle_alpha   90.00
_cell.angle_beta   90.00
_cell.angle_gamma   90.00
#
_symmetry.space_group_name_H-M   'P 1'
#
loop_
_entity.id
_entity.type
_entity.pdbx_description
1 polymer ?
#
loop_
_entity_poly.entity_id
_entity_poly.type
_entity_poly.pdbx_seq_one_letter_code
_entity_poly.pdbx_strand_id
1 'polypeptide(L)'
;MKEANKRGMTVSLSDYTLGVGQEQFVDEALAEHPEITGHELRMEKLYAQGKVEWKLAENPLSVVAYKMNADSTLLESSATDLTSKIKDKKLEWNSPEGTWAIVHVYTIKKDPSYDPMHPLSGKTYVKHFFQKFEDRFPEDSKNGLNFFFSDELNFQLDNLIWNDYFQQEFIKRKGYDIVPRLAALYEDLGDLTPKYRLDYNDVMVSLSEENFFKPVYDWHEERGLIYGCDHGGRGLDVTEFGDYFRTQKWNQGPGCDQSHLQKNVIKNKVASSIAHMYERPRTWLEGFYGSGWNTSSAMLADAIFTNFVQGQNLLSLHGLYYSTPGGWWEWAPPCNHFRMPYWEDMDKLLA
;
A
#
# COMPACT_ATOMS: atom_id res chain seq x y z
N MET A 1 -0.76 -18.81 22.78
CA MET A 1 -1.93 -19.53 22.24
C MET A 1 -2.53 -20.52 23.25
N LYS A 2 -1.84 -21.57 23.72
CA LYS A 2 -2.42 -22.59 24.64
C LYS A 2 -3.10 -22.01 25.88
N GLU A 3 -2.45 -21.08 26.57
CA GLU A 3 -3.03 -20.48 27.79
C GLU A 3 -4.22 -19.56 27.49
N ALA A 4 -4.20 -18.83 26.38
CA ALA A 4 -5.33 -18.03 25.93
C ALA A 4 -6.53 -18.93 25.64
N ASN A 5 -6.31 -20.01 24.88
CA ASN A 5 -7.37 -20.94 24.51
C ASN A 5 -8.05 -21.61 25.73
N LYS A 6 -7.27 -21.98 26.76
CA LYS A 6 -7.84 -22.50 28.03
C LYS A 6 -8.80 -21.53 28.71
N ARG A 7 -8.66 -20.23 28.42
CA ARG A 7 -9.50 -19.15 28.97
C ARG A 7 -10.59 -18.70 28.01
N GLY A 8 -10.81 -19.41 26.91
CA GLY A 8 -11.76 -19.01 25.85
C GLY A 8 -11.32 -17.77 25.07
N MET A 9 -10.03 -17.48 25.06
CA MET A 9 -9.43 -16.36 24.38
C MET A 9 -8.61 -16.85 23.17
N THR A 10 -8.47 -16.01 22.17
CA THR A 10 -7.58 -16.20 21.03
C THR A 10 -6.49 -15.14 21.02
N VAL A 11 -5.47 -15.33 20.19
CA VAL A 11 -4.38 -14.39 20.02
C VAL A 11 -4.52 -13.71 18.66
N SER A 12 -4.50 -12.40 18.67
CA SER A 12 -4.35 -11.58 17.47
C SER A 12 -2.91 -11.12 17.35
N LEU A 13 -2.44 -11.00 16.12
CA LEU A 13 -1.08 -10.58 15.83
C LEU A 13 -1.10 -9.41 14.85
N SER A 14 -0.28 -8.41 15.17
CA SER A 14 0.03 -7.32 14.27
C SER A 14 1.36 -7.56 13.61
N ASP A 15 1.48 -7.20 12.37
CA ASP A 15 2.75 -7.16 11.67
C ASP A 15 3.01 -5.77 11.07
N TYR A 16 4.28 -5.43 11.04
CA TYR A 16 4.82 -4.31 10.30
C TYR A 16 5.69 -4.80 9.12
N THR A 17 5.47 -6.01 8.65
CA THR A 17 6.34 -6.71 7.70
C THR A 17 6.62 -5.88 6.46
N LEU A 18 5.61 -5.17 5.98
CA LEU A 18 5.70 -4.20 4.89
C LEU A 18 5.40 -2.77 5.38
N GLY A 19 5.43 -2.56 6.69
CA GLY A 19 5.27 -1.24 7.28
C GLY A 19 6.58 -0.47 7.36
N VAL A 20 6.50 0.76 7.84
CA VAL A 20 7.65 1.63 8.03
C VAL A 20 8.61 1.03 9.08
N GLY A 21 9.83 0.72 8.67
CA GLY A 21 10.92 0.32 9.58
C GLY A 21 10.97 -1.14 9.99
N GLN A 22 10.23 -2.04 9.33
CA GLN A 22 10.22 -3.47 9.62
C GLN A 22 10.75 -4.29 8.45
N GLU A 23 12.04 -4.30 8.26
CA GLU A 23 12.69 -4.87 7.08
C GLU A 23 12.93 -6.39 7.18
N GLN A 24 12.92 -6.98 8.39
CA GLN A 24 13.42 -8.34 8.61
C GLN A 24 12.69 -9.42 7.80
N PHE A 25 11.37 -9.35 7.66
CA PHE A 25 10.62 -10.36 6.89
C PHE A 25 10.72 -10.09 5.39
N VAL A 26 10.80 -8.85 5.00
CA VAL A 26 11.07 -8.45 3.61
C VAL A 26 12.44 -8.99 3.20
N ASP A 27 13.46 -8.86 4.06
CA ASP A 27 14.80 -9.41 3.80
C ASP A 27 14.78 -10.91 3.54
N GLU A 28 14.05 -11.71 4.35
CA GLU A 28 13.92 -13.15 4.14
C GLU A 28 13.21 -13.48 2.81
N ALA A 29 12.14 -12.75 2.49
CA ALA A 29 11.37 -12.92 1.26
C ALA A 29 12.22 -12.57 0.03
N LEU A 30 12.94 -11.44 0.07
CA LEU A 30 13.80 -10.98 -1.02
C LEU A 30 15.10 -11.79 -1.13
N ALA A 31 15.56 -12.43 -0.05
CA ALA A 31 16.69 -13.37 -0.13
C ALA A 31 16.30 -14.64 -0.89
N GLU A 32 15.05 -15.10 -0.77
CA GLU A 32 14.54 -16.25 -1.56
C GLU A 32 14.14 -15.83 -2.98
N HIS A 33 13.51 -14.66 -3.12
CA HIS A 33 12.94 -14.15 -4.37
C HIS A 33 13.36 -12.69 -4.63
N PRO A 34 14.64 -12.44 -4.99
CA PRO A 34 15.14 -11.09 -5.22
C PRO A 34 14.44 -10.35 -6.38
N GLU A 35 13.78 -11.09 -7.27
CA GLU A 35 12.98 -10.57 -8.37
C GLU A 35 11.70 -9.83 -7.91
N ILE A 36 11.29 -10.00 -6.65
CA ILE A 36 10.14 -9.25 -6.06
C ILE A 36 10.55 -7.83 -5.65
N THR A 37 11.83 -7.50 -5.65
CA THR A 37 12.23 -6.10 -5.40
C THR A 37 11.57 -5.17 -6.42
N GLY A 38 10.93 -4.12 -5.94
CA GLY A 38 10.18 -3.22 -6.80
C GLY A 38 11.05 -2.28 -7.64
N HIS A 39 10.48 -1.84 -8.73
CA HIS A 39 11.06 -0.81 -9.59
C HIS A 39 10.05 0.32 -9.77
N GLU A 40 10.55 1.54 -9.85
CA GLU A 40 9.78 2.73 -10.08
C GLU A 40 10.10 3.35 -11.44
N LEU A 41 9.07 3.88 -12.09
CA LEU A 41 9.26 4.70 -13.28
C LEU A 41 9.85 6.06 -12.88
N ARG A 42 10.78 6.53 -13.69
CA ARG A 42 11.36 7.87 -13.61
C ARG A 42 11.36 8.51 -14.98
N MET A 43 11.37 9.84 -15.01
CA MET A 43 11.33 10.61 -16.23
C MET A 43 12.38 11.71 -16.23
N GLU A 44 13.05 11.86 -17.37
CA GLU A 44 13.86 13.02 -17.72
C GLU A 44 13.30 13.66 -18.99
N LYS A 45 13.43 14.96 -19.10
CA LYS A 45 12.96 15.73 -20.26
C LYS A 45 14.04 16.69 -20.75
N LEU A 46 14.24 16.73 -22.06
CA LEU A 46 15.12 17.67 -22.74
C LEU A 46 14.36 18.44 -23.82
N TYR A 47 14.51 19.75 -23.84
CA TYR A 47 14.01 20.58 -24.92
C TYR A 47 14.99 20.64 -26.09
N ALA A 48 14.50 20.56 -27.29
CA ALA A 48 15.28 20.44 -28.51
C ALA A 48 14.85 21.42 -29.60
N GLN A 49 15.85 22.05 -30.24
CA GLN A 49 15.73 22.80 -31.51
C GLN A 49 16.95 22.50 -32.34
N GLY A 50 16.81 21.78 -33.46
CA GLY A 50 17.92 21.35 -34.32
C GLY A 50 18.68 20.15 -33.74
N LYS A 51 20.02 20.17 -33.87
CA LYS A 51 20.88 19.04 -33.48
C LYS A 51 20.94 18.89 -31.95
N VAL A 52 20.67 17.69 -31.46
CA VAL A 52 20.73 17.30 -30.07
C VAL A 52 21.68 16.13 -29.88
N GLU A 53 22.49 16.23 -28.83
CA GLU A 53 23.30 15.15 -28.27
C GLU A 53 22.93 15.07 -26.76
N TRP A 54 22.35 13.94 -26.34
CA TRP A 54 21.91 13.75 -24.96
C TRP A 54 22.43 12.44 -24.39
N LYS A 55 23.03 12.51 -23.21
CA LYS A 55 23.46 11.33 -22.45
C LYS A 55 22.36 11.04 -21.42
N LEU A 56 21.73 9.90 -21.55
CA LEU A 56 20.66 9.43 -20.68
C LEU A 56 21.23 8.91 -19.34
N ALA A 57 20.48 9.09 -18.26
CA ALA A 57 20.84 8.57 -16.93
C ALA A 57 20.83 7.04 -16.91
N GLU A 58 19.78 6.43 -17.48
CA GLU A 58 19.59 4.98 -17.49
C GLU A 58 19.17 4.45 -18.88
N ASN A 59 19.17 3.12 -19.03
CA ASN A 59 18.62 2.48 -20.22
C ASN A 59 17.12 2.78 -20.33
N PRO A 60 16.61 3.19 -21.49
CA PRO A 60 15.24 3.62 -21.63
C PRO A 60 14.27 2.44 -21.68
N LEU A 61 13.10 2.62 -21.07
CA LEU A 61 11.87 1.95 -21.51
C LEU A 61 11.35 2.63 -22.76
N SER A 62 11.30 3.96 -22.75
CA SER A 62 10.93 4.76 -23.93
C SER A 62 11.68 6.08 -23.99
N VAL A 63 11.97 6.51 -25.21
CA VAL A 63 12.41 7.87 -25.54
C VAL A 63 11.56 8.38 -26.68
N VAL A 64 10.68 9.33 -26.40
CA VAL A 64 9.76 9.87 -27.40
C VAL A 64 9.88 11.38 -27.47
N ALA A 65 9.99 11.92 -28.69
CA ALA A 65 9.98 13.34 -28.93
C ALA A 65 8.57 13.81 -29.35
N TYR A 66 8.15 14.93 -28.78
CA TYR A 66 6.87 15.58 -29.06
C TYR A 66 7.09 17.04 -29.43
N LYS A 67 6.37 17.52 -30.44
CA LYS A 67 6.31 18.95 -30.75
C LYS A 67 5.54 19.67 -29.64
N MET A 68 6.03 20.80 -29.20
CA MET A 68 5.39 21.60 -28.16
C MET A 68 4.41 22.61 -28.77
N ASN A 69 3.26 22.75 -28.15
CA ASN A 69 2.32 23.82 -28.40
C ASN A 69 2.74 25.13 -27.70
N ALA A 70 2.09 26.24 -28.05
CA ALA A 70 2.38 27.54 -27.45
C ALA A 70 2.08 27.61 -25.93
N ASP A 71 1.18 26.77 -25.43
CA ASP A 71 0.80 26.63 -24.03
C ASP A 71 1.67 25.61 -23.26
N SER A 72 2.76 25.12 -23.89
CA SER A 72 3.67 24.12 -23.38
C SER A 72 3.13 22.69 -23.27
N THR A 73 1.92 22.41 -23.76
CA THR A 73 1.41 21.04 -23.89
C THR A 73 2.17 20.29 -24.99
N LEU A 74 2.25 18.98 -24.87
CA LEU A 74 2.91 18.12 -25.85
C LEU A 74 1.88 17.61 -26.86
N LEU A 75 2.20 17.71 -28.15
CA LEU A 75 1.27 17.28 -29.20
C LEU A 75 1.46 15.78 -29.49
N GLU A 76 0.54 14.95 -29.02
CA GLU A 76 0.60 13.48 -29.19
C GLU A 76 0.73 13.06 -30.68
N SER A 77 0.00 13.73 -31.59
CA SER A 77 0.03 13.42 -33.01
C SER A 77 1.41 13.63 -33.66
N SER A 78 2.32 14.33 -32.99
CA SER A 78 3.70 14.54 -33.44
C SER A 78 4.70 13.51 -32.87
N ALA A 79 4.24 12.59 -32.04
CA ALA A 79 5.09 11.64 -31.32
C ALA A 79 6.05 10.91 -32.27
N THR A 80 7.33 11.01 -31.96
CA THR A 80 8.41 10.35 -32.71
C THR A 80 9.19 9.46 -31.75
N ASP A 81 9.07 8.16 -31.92
CA ASP A 81 9.81 7.20 -31.12
C ASP A 81 11.30 7.23 -31.50
N LEU A 82 12.13 7.52 -30.52
CA LEU A 82 13.59 7.59 -30.64
C LEU A 82 14.27 6.46 -29.87
N THR A 83 13.54 5.57 -29.24
CA THR A 83 14.08 4.51 -28.36
C THR A 83 15.12 3.64 -29.09
N SER A 84 14.84 3.25 -30.35
CA SER A 84 15.75 2.45 -31.16
C SER A 84 17.01 3.21 -31.63
N LYS A 85 17.06 4.54 -31.49
CA LYS A 85 18.20 5.38 -31.81
C LYS A 85 19.22 5.48 -30.68
N ILE A 86 18.85 5.03 -29.48
CA ILE A 86 19.74 5.07 -28.32
C ILE A 86 20.87 4.03 -28.48
N LYS A 87 22.12 4.49 -28.36
CA LYS A 87 23.31 3.64 -28.32
C LYS A 87 24.17 4.06 -27.13
N ASP A 88 24.54 3.10 -26.29
CA ASP A 88 25.39 3.34 -25.11
C ASP A 88 24.87 4.49 -24.22
N LYS A 89 23.54 4.51 -23.98
CA LYS A 89 22.84 5.58 -23.26
C LYS A 89 23.00 6.97 -23.89
N LYS A 90 23.25 7.07 -25.20
CA LYS A 90 23.34 8.34 -25.92
C LYS A 90 22.29 8.44 -27.01
N LEU A 91 21.65 9.60 -27.10
CA LEU A 91 20.81 10.02 -28.20
C LEU A 91 21.52 11.06 -29.03
N GLU A 92 21.61 10.81 -30.35
CA GLU A 92 21.91 11.83 -31.34
C GLU A 92 20.67 11.99 -32.24
N TRP A 93 20.14 13.19 -32.28
CA TRP A 93 18.92 13.47 -33.07
C TRP A 93 18.97 14.90 -33.63
N ASN A 94 18.37 15.08 -34.79
CA ASN A 94 18.19 16.40 -35.39
C ASN A 94 16.65 16.65 -35.46
N SER A 95 16.17 17.54 -34.58
CA SER A 95 14.74 17.83 -34.52
C SER A 95 14.27 18.53 -35.80
N PRO A 96 13.06 18.25 -36.27
CA PRO A 96 12.39 19.06 -37.28
C PRO A 96 12.17 20.49 -36.77
N GLU A 97 11.72 21.37 -37.70
CA GLU A 97 11.43 22.76 -37.35
C GLU A 97 10.43 22.88 -36.20
N GLY A 98 10.71 23.80 -35.29
CA GLY A 98 9.90 24.08 -34.08
C GLY A 98 10.58 23.66 -32.79
N THR A 99 9.88 23.83 -31.68
CA THR A 99 10.34 23.43 -30.35
C THR A 99 9.82 22.03 -30.03
N TRP A 100 10.70 21.16 -29.59
CA TRP A 100 10.41 19.77 -29.25
C TRP A 100 10.77 19.50 -27.80
N ALA A 101 10.02 18.62 -27.15
CA ALA A 101 10.39 18.01 -25.90
C ALA A 101 10.69 16.52 -26.14
N ILE A 102 11.87 16.08 -25.75
CA ILE A 102 12.25 14.67 -25.74
C ILE A 102 12.04 14.15 -24.34
N VAL A 103 11.18 13.16 -24.17
CA VAL A 103 10.84 12.55 -22.88
C VAL A 103 11.47 11.16 -22.83
N HIS A 104 12.32 10.95 -21.84
CA HIS A 104 12.97 9.68 -21.52
C HIS A 104 12.31 9.10 -20.28
N VAL A 105 11.68 7.93 -20.40
CA VAL A 105 11.14 7.18 -19.28
C VAL A 105 11.96 5.91 -19.08
N TYR A 106 12.34 5.65 -17.85
CA TYR A 106 13.19 4.52 -17.45
C TYR A 106 12.76 3.99 -16.08
N THR A 107 13.30 2.85 -15.67
CA THR A 107 13.08 2.28 -14.34
C THR A 107 14.31 2.43 -13.46
N ILE A 108 14.06 2.61 -12.17
CA ILE A 108 15.07 2.44 -11.14
C ILE A 108 14.65 1.34 -10.18
N LYS A 109 15.60 0.51 -9.77
CA LYS A 109 15.39 -0.44 -8.68
C LYS A 109 15.27 0.34 -7.36
N LYS A 110 14.28 0.04 -6.57
CA LYS A 110 14.07 0.60 -5.23
C LYS A 110 14.41 -0.46 -4.19
N ASP A 111 15.44 -0.24 -3.40
CA ASP A 111 15.91 -1.18 -2.40
C ASP A 111 16.08 -0.45 -1.05
N PRO A 112 15.40 -0.86 0.04
CA PRO A 112 14.44 -1.95 0.10
C PRO A 112 13.06 -1.56 -0.46
N SER A 113 12.37 -2.50 -1.11
CA SER A 113 10.96 -2.36 -1.49
C SER A 113 10.37 -3.73 -1.85
N TYR A 114 9.05 -3.81 -2.00
CA TYR A 114 8.34 -5.04 -2.33
C TYR A 114 7.30 -4.80 -3.42
N ASP A 115 7.42 -5.49 -4.57
CA ASP A 115 6.52 -5.30 -5.71
C ASP A 115 5.20 -6.09 -5.53
N PRO A 116 4.06 -5.42 -5.25
CA PRO A 116 2.78 -6.11 -5.09
C PRO A 116 2.24 -6.70 -6.41
N MET A 117 2.73 -6.24 -7.55
CA MET A 117 2.30 -6.75 -8.87
C MET A 117 3.01 -8.05 -9.27
N HIS A 118 4.10 -8.43 -8.59
CA HIS A 118 4.86 -9.62 -8.95
C HIS A 118 4.06 -10.90 -8.66
N PRO A 119 4.02 -11.90 -9.58
CA PRO A 119 3.19 -13.11 -9.44
C PRO A 119 3.44 -13.95 -8.19
N LEU A 120 4.59 -13.83 -7.56
CA LEU A 120 4.95 -14.54 -6.33
C LEU A 120 4.71 -13.72 -5.04
N SER A 121 4.35 -12.46 -5.16
CA SER A 121 4.39 -11.50 -4.07
C SER A 121 3.55 -11.94 -2.85
N GLY A 122 2.26 -12.10 -3.01
CA GLY A 122 1.37 -12.46 -1.89
C GLY A 122 1.66 -13.86 -1.32
N LYS A 123 2.02 -14.83 -2.18
CA LYS A 123 2.37 -16.19 -1.72
C LYS A 123 3.66 -16.19 -0.88
N THR A 124 4.64 -15.42 -1.31
CA THR A 124 5.91 -15.28 -0.58
C THR A 124 5.70 -14.57 0.76
N TYR A 125 4.86 -13.52 0.77
CA TYR A 125 4.47 -12.83 2.00
C TYR A 125 3.75 -13.77 2.98
N VAL A 126 2.77 -14.53 2.52
CA VAL A 126 2.07 -15.55 3.33
C VAL A 126 3.08 -16.55 3.91
N LYS A 127 3.96 -17.11 3.09
CA LYS A 127 4.96 -18.09 3.50
C LYS A 127 5.91 -17.57 4.58
N HIS A 128 6.41 -16.35 4.39
CA HIS A 128 7.43 -15.79 5.28
C HIS A 128 6.87 -15.14 6.55
N PHE A 129 5.57 -14.87 6.60
CA PHE A 129 4.95 -14.34 7.80
C PHE A 129 3.89 -15.28 8.38
N PHE A 130 2.71 -15.36 7.81
CA PHE A 130 1.55 -16.04 8.43
C PHE A 130 1.74 -17.56 8.56
N GLN A 131 2.25 -18.20 7.53
CA GLN A 131 2.42 -19.65 7.48
C GLN A 131 3.39 -20.16 8.57
N LYS A 132 4.37 -19.37 8.98
CA LYS A 132 5.34 -19.75 10.02
C LYS A 132 4.67 -20.12 11.35
N PHE A 133 3.53 -19.52 11.69
CA PHE A 133 2.81 -19.86 12.93
C PHE A 133 2.17 -21.25 12.84
N GLU A 134 1.56 -21.58 11.72
CA GLU A 134 1.00 -22.92 11.48
C GLU A 134 2.09 -23.97 11.44
N ASP A 135 3.17 -23.74 10.69
CA ASP A 135 4.26 -24.69 10.54
C ASP A 135 4.90 -25.05 11.89
N ARG A 136 5.04 -24.03 12.76
CA ARG A 136 5.67 -24.23 14.07
C ARG A 136 4.71 -24.77 15.13
N PHE A 137 3.44 -24.40 15.08
CA PHE A 137 2.44 -24.70 16.11
C PHE A 137 1.09 -25.08 15.47
N PRO A 138 0.99 -26.16 14.67
CA PRO A 138 -0.19 -26.44 13.86
C PRO A 138 -1.47 -26.56 14.69
N GLU A 139 -1.44 -27.33 15.77
CA GLU A 139 -2.63 -27.54 16.62
C GLU A 139 -3.02 -26.30 17.41
N ASP A 140 -2.03 -25.55 17.91
CA ASP A 140 -2.30 -24.34 18.71
C ASP A 140 -2.75 -23.17 17.84
N SER A 141 -2.25 -23.08 16.60
CA SER A 141 -2.64 -22.05 15.65
C SER A 141 -4.09 -22.21 15.21
N LYS A 142 -4.51 -23.43 14.93
CA LYS A 142 -5.88 -23.75 14.47
C LYS A 142 -6.97 -23.24 15.41
N ASN A 143 -6.72 -23.27 16.72
CA ASN A 143 -7.72 -22.90 17.74
C ASN A 143 -7.33 -21.65 18.51
N GLY A 144 -6.12 -21.15 18.37
CA GLY A 144 -5.55 -20.09 19.20
C GLY A 144 -5.32 -18.78 18.49
N LEU A 145 -5.38 -18.75 17.15
CA LEU A 145 -5.29 -17.53 16.35
C LEU A 145 -6.67 -17.18 15.77
N ASN A 146 -6.98 -15.90 15.66
CA ASN A 146 -8.23 -15.47 15.02
C ASN A 146 -8.09 -14.22 14.14
N PHE A 147 -7.11 -13.38 14.40
CA PHE A 147 -6.99 -12.10 13.71
C PHE A 147 -5.53 -11.75 13.46
N PHE A 148 -5.26 -11.34 12.23
CA PHE A 148 -4.01 -10.69 11.87
C PHE A 148 -4.32 -9.31 11.31
N PHE A 149 -3.46 -8.34 11.57
CA PHE A 149 -3.53 -7.08 10.86
C PHE A 149 -2.15 -6.58 10.46
N SER A 150 -2.08 -5.99 9.27
CA SER A 150 -0.89 -5.26 8.83
C SER A 150 -1.09 -3.79 9.14
N ASP A 151 -0.26 -3.30 10.02
CA ASP A 151 -0.29 -1.92 10.46
C ASP A 151 0.53 -1.05 9.51
N GLU A 152 -0.09 0.00 8.98
CA GLU A 152 0.54 0.93 8.06
C GLU A 152 1.19 0.26 6.84
N LEU A 153 0.50 -0.69 6.20
CA LEU A 153 1.04 -1.42 5.05
C LEU A 153 1.62 -0.46 4.01
N ASN A 154 2.89 -0.67 3.65
CA ASN A 154 3.61 0.14 2.70
C ASN A 154 4.65 -0.70 1.94
N PHE A 155 4.60 -0.66 0.62
CA PHE A 155 5.53 -1.41 -0.22
C PHE A 155 6.87 -0.69 -0.45
N GLN A 156 7.07 0.48 0.13
CA GLN A 156 8.24 1.36 -0.08
C GLN A 156 8.40 1.78 -1.55
N LEU A 157 7.28 1.93 -2.25
CA LEU A 157 7.21 2.32 -3.65
C LEU A 157 6.28 3.52 -3.83
N ASP A 158 6.62 4.39 -4.78
CA ASP A 158 5.74 5.45 -5.26
C ASP A 158 4.60 4.84 -6.13
N ASN A 159 3.65 5.67 -6.55
CA ASN A 159 2.49 5.22 -7.34
C ASN A 159 2.79 4.86 -8.81
N LEU A 160 4.01 5.11 -9.30
CA LEU A 160 4.40 4.75 -10.66
C LEU A 160 5.38 3.59 -10.62
N ILE A 161 4.86 2.40 -10.43
CA ILE A 161 5.63 1.15 -10.34
C ILE A 161 5.63 0.38 -11.64
N TRP A 162 6.69 -0.39 -11.86
CA TRP A 162 6.89 -1.16 -13.08
C TRP A 162 7.60 -2.46 -12.80
N ASN A 163 7.27 -3.51 -13.58
CA ASN A 163 8.03 -4.76 -13.60
C ASN A 163 8.05 -5.36 -15.00
N ASP A 164 8.78 -6.44 -15.19
CA ASP A 164 8.96 -7.08 -16.50
C ASP A 164 7.67 -7.71 -17.05
N TYR A 165 6.65 -7.93 -16.22
CA TYR A 165 5.34 -8.48 -16.63
C TYR A 165 4.35 -7.39 -17.04
N PHE A 166 4.57 -6.15 -16.61
CA PHE A 166 3.57 -5.08 -16.72
C PHE A 166 3.16 -4.78 -18.16
N GLN A 167 4.13 -4.63 -19.06
CA GLN A 167 3.83 -4.30 -20.47
C GLN A 167 2.94 -5.34 -21.13
N GLN A 168 3.27 -6.63 -20.97
CA GLN A 168 2.51 -7.71 -21.58
C GLN A 168 1.09 -7.80 -21.00
N GLU A 169 0.95 -7.70 -19.69
CA GLU A 169 -0.35 -7.69 -19.03
C GLU A 169 -1.17 -6.44 -19.39
N PHE A 170 -0.52 -5.30 -19.56
CA PHE A 170 -1.18 -4.09 -20.04
C PHE A 170 -1.75 -4.29 -21.45
N ILE A 171 -0.94 -4.77 -22.39
CA ILE A 171 -1.40 -5.03 -23.78
C ILE A 171 -2.59 -6.01 -23.79
N LYS A 172 -2.47 -7.10 -23.01
CA LYS A 172 -3.53 -8.11 -22.89
C LYS A 172 -4.86 -7.53 -22.38
N ARG A 173 -4.81 -6.61 -21.42
CA ARG A 173 -6.00 -6.03 -20.76
C ARG A 173 -6.58 -4.85 -21.50
N LYS A 174 -5.73 -4.02 -22.11
CA LYS A 174 -6.12 -2.74 -22.72
C LYS A 174 -6.12 -2.75 -24.26
N GLY A 175 -5.48 -3.74 -24.87
CA GLY A 175 -5.46 -3.90 -26.33
C GLY A 175 -4.49 -2.95 -27.06
N TYR A 176 -3.61 -2.25 -26.33
CA TYR A 176 -2.57 -1.39 -26.91
C TYR A 176 -1.33 -1.35 -26.01
N ASP A 177 -0.19 -0.93 -26.58
CA ASP A 177 1.05 -0.79 -25.83
C ASP A 177 1.16 0.60 -25.17
N ILE A 178 1.37 0.62 -23.85
CA ILE A 178 1.55 1.85 -23.06
C ILE A 178 2.96 2.43 -23.20
N VAL A 179 3.97 1.60 -23.52
CA VAL A 179 5.39 2.02 -23.50
C VAL A 179 5.66 3.27 -24.34
N PRO A 180 5.17 3.41 -25.59
CA PRO A 180 5.33 4.65 -26.35
C PRO A 180 4.58 5.86 -25.80
N ARG A 181 3.74 5.66 -24.78
CA ARG A 181 2.84 6.65 -24.16
C ARG A 181 3.15 6.91 -22.70
N LEU A 182 4.22 6.33 -22.16
CA LEU A 182 4.60 6.50 -20.75
C LEU A 182 4.82 7.97 -20.36
N ALA A 183 5.19 8.82 -21.32
CA ALA A 183 5.26 10.27 -21.12
C ALA A 183 3.94 10.86 -20.58
N ALA A 184 2.77 10.28 -20.92
CA ALA A 184 1.47 10.73 -20.44
C ALA A 184 1.31 10.64 -18.91
N LEU A 185 2.08 9.77 -18.26
CA LEU A 185 2.05 9.66 -16.80
C LEU A 185 2.61 10.90 -16.10
N TYR A 186 3.43 11.68 -16.79
CA TYR A 186 4.12 12.86 -16.26
C TYR A 186 3.68 14.16 -16.93
N GLU A 187 3.36 14.12 -18.22
CA GLU A 187 3.10 15.27 -19.07
C GLU A 187 1.67 15.22 -19.62
N ASP A 188 1.19 16.37 -20.07
CA ASP A 188 -0.05 16.43 -20.85
C ASP A 188 0.25 16.26 -22.34
N LEU A 189 -0.27 15.19 -22.93
CA LEU A 189 -0.15 14.87 -24.36
C LEU A 189 -1.42 15.24 -25.15
N GLY A 190 -2.42 15.84 -24.50
CA GLY A 190 -3.73 16.16 -25.07
C GLY A 190 -4.85 15.25 -24.56
N ASP A 191 -5.93 15.15 -25.34
CA ASP A 191 -7.23 14.57 -24.93
C ASP A 191 -7.16 13.13 -24.42
N LEU A 192 -6.18 12.34 -24.83
CA LEU A 192 -6.02 10.95 -24.40
C LEU A 192 -5.18 10.77 -23.12
N THR A 193 -4.58 11.82 -22.60
CA THR A 193 -3.78 11.75 -21.37
C THR A 193 -4.54 11.16 -20.19
N PRO A 194 -5.78 11.56 -19.88
CA PRO A 194 -6.55 10.97 -18.79
C PRO A 194 -6.79 9.47 -18.98
N LYS A 195 -7.04 9.04 -20.23
CA LYS A 195 -7.23 7.62 -20.56
C LYS A 195 -5.96 6.81 -20.27
N TYR A 196 -4.79 7.28 -20.69
CA TYR A 196 -3.53 6.57 -20.46
C TYR A 196 -3.20 6.43 -18.97
N ARG A 197 -3.42 7.48 -18.18
CA ARG A 197 -3.26 7.47 -16.73
C ARG A 197 -4.23 6.50 -16.05
N LEU A 198 -5.50 6.53 -16.45
CA LEU A 198 -6.51 5.62 -15.91
C LEU A 198 -6.21 4.17 -16.27
N ASP A 199 -5.85 3.87 -17.52
CA ASP A 199 -5.55 2.52 -17.96
C ASP A 199 -4.28 1.95 -17.29
N TYR A 200 -3.25 2.78 -17.11
CA TYR A 200 -2.05 2.40 -16.36
C TYR A 200 -2.40 2.04 -14.92
N ASN A 201 -3.12 2.94 -14.23
CA ASN A 201 -3.52 2.75 -12.84
C ASN A 201 -4.41 1.51 -12.66
N ASP A 202 -5.36 1.29 -13.55
CA ASP A 202 -6.25 0.12 -13.50
C ASP A 202 -5.49 -1.20 -13.66
N VAL A 203 -4.49 -1.26 -14.54
CA VAL A 203 -3.65 -2.46 -14.71
C VAL A 203 -2.77 -2.67 -13.48
N MET A 204 -2.14 -1.61 -12.95
CA MET A 204 -1.31 -1.66 -11.75
C MET A 204 -2.12 -2.19 -10.55
N VAL A 205 -3.29 -1.63 -10.31
CA VAL A 205 -4.16 -2.06 -9.21
C VAL A 205 -4.64 -3.50 -9.42
N SER A 206 -5.05 -3.87 -10.65
CA SER A 206 -5.51 -5.23 -10.94
C SER A 206 -4.42 -6.27 -10.67
N LEU A 207 -3.18 -5.98 -11.09
CA LEU A 207 -2.05 -6.90 -10.84
C LEU A 207 -1.73 -6.99 -9.34
N SER A 208 -1.79 -5.89 -8.61
CA SER A 208 -1.60 -5.89 -7.15
C SER A 208 -2.71 -6.65 -6.43
N GLU A 209 -3.97 -6.49 -6.86
CA GLU A 209 -5.08 -7.29 -6.34
C GLU A 209 -4.86 -8.79 -6.55
N GLU A 210 -4.52 -9.20 -7.77
CA GLU A 210 -4.39 -10.61 -8.15
C GLU A 210 -3.17 -11.28 -7.51
N ASN A 211 -2.07 -10.57 -7.38
CA ASN A 211 -0.76 -11.14 -7.02
C ASN A 211 -0.37 -10.92 -5.55
N PHE A 212 -0.93 -9.94 -4.87
CA PHE A 212 -0.66 -9.68 -3.46
C PHE A 212 -1.90 -9.78 -2.59
N PHE A 213 -2.88 -8.88 -2.77
CA PHE A 213 -3.99 -8.76 -1.82
C PHE A 213 -4.89 -9.99 -1.79
N LYS A 214 -5.29 -10.49 -2.95
CA LYS A 214 -6.14 -11.69 -3.03
C LYS A 214 -5.48 -12.95 -2.46
N PRO A 215 -4.23 -13.30 -2.77
CA PRO A 215 -3.57 -14.44 -2.13
C PRO A 215 -3.49 -14.36 -0.60
N VAL A 216 -3.28 -13.16 -0.03
CA VAL A 216 -3.32 -12.94 1.42
C VAL A 216 -4.73 -13.16 1.96
N TYR A 217 -5.73 -12.57 1.31
CA TYR A 217 -7.14 -12.76 1.66
C TYR A 217 -7.55 -14.24 1.62
N ASP A 218 -7.27 -14.93 0.52
CA ASP A 218 -7.66 -16.33 0.32
C ASP A 218 -7.06 -17.25 1.40
N TRP A 219 -5.80 -17.02 1.77
CA TRP A 219 -5.13 -17.79 2.83
C TRP A 219 -5.84 -17.67 4.18
N HIS A 220 -6.30 -16.47 4.54
CA HIS A 220 -7.04 -16.21 5.78
C HIS A 220 -8.47 -16.77 5.71
N GLU A 221 -9.14 -16.59 4.56
CA GLU A 221 -10.50 -17.08 4.33
C GLU A 221 -10.60 -18.60 4.47
N GLU A 222 -9.66 -19.34 3.88
CA GLU A 222 -9.58 -20.80 3.98
C GLU A 222 -9.44 -21.30 5.42
N ARG A 223 -8.96 -20.47 6.34
CA ARG A 223 -8.71 -20.81 7.74
C ARG A 223 -9.76 -20.22 8.68
N GLY A 224 -10.71 -19.48 8.16
CA GLY A 224 -11.68 -18.73 8.98
C GLY A 224 -11.04 -17.65 9.87
N LEU A 225 -9.87 -17.15 9.46
CA LEU A 225 -9.15 -16.09 10.15
C LEU A 225 -9.60 -14.73 9.61
N ILE A 226 -9.51 -13.71 10.45
CA ILE A 226 -9.73 -12.33 10.04
C ILE A 226 -8.37 -11.71 9.69
N TYR A 227 -8.26 -11.14 8.50
CA TYR A 227 -7.18 -10.26 8.13
C TYR A 227 -7.72 -8.84 7.99
N GLY A 228 -7.07 -7.92 8.65
CA GLY A 228 -7.29 -6.49 8.53
C GLY A 228 -6.02 -5.80 8.08
N CYS A 229 -6.16 -4.70 7.39
CA CYS A 229 -5.04 -3.87 6.96
C CYS A 229 -5.51 -2.43 6.90
N ASP A 230 -4.71 -1.52 7.40
CA ASP A 230 -4.77 -0.14 6.94
C ASP A 230 -3.49 0.15 6.13
N HIS A 231 -3.62 0.99 5.12
CA HIS A 231 -2.46 1.56 4.44
C HIS A 231 -2.02 2.81 5.20
N GLY A 232 -0.80 3.31 4.93
CA GLY A 232 -0.25 4.44 5.64
C GLY A 232 -1.14 5.70 5.66
N GLY A 233 -1.91 5.92 4.60
CA GLY A 233 -2.90 7.01 4.51
C GLY A 233 -4.22 6.76 5.23
N ARG A 234 -4.48 5.56 5.68
CA ARG A 234 -5.68 5.17 6.47
C ARG A 234 -7.02 5.62 5.85
N GLY A 235 -7.10 5.59 4.52
CA GLY A 235 -8.28 6.02 3.76
C GLY A 235 -8.48 7.53 3.65
N LEU A 236 -7.54 8.34 4.11
CA LEU A 236 -7.54 9.79 3.87
C LEU A 236 -7.11 10.10 2.42
N ASP A 237 -6.26 9.27 1.84
CA ASP A 237 -5.94 9.27 0.43
C ASP A 237 -6.55 8.04 -0.26
N VAL A 238 -7.63 8.23 -0.98
CA VAL A 238 -8.34 7.16 -1.69
C VAL A 238 -7.60 6.69 -2.95
N THR A 239 -6.53 7.36 -3.34
CA THR A 239 -5.67 6.99 -4.47
C THR A 239 -4.46 6.17 -4.05
N GLU A 240 -4.26 5.95 -2.75
CA GLU A 240 -3.16 5.16 -2.22
C GLU A 240 -3.17 3.74 -2.81
N PHE A 241 -2.00 3.28 -3.28
CA PHE A 241 -1.84 2.07 -4.09
C PHE A 241 -2.76 2.02 -5.33
N GLY A 242 -3.03 3.20 -5.88
CA GLY A 242 -3.83 3.40 -7.08
C GLY A 242 -5.34 3.45 -6.84
N ASP A 243 -5.87 2.65 -5.93
CA ASP A 243 -7.28 2.65 -5.51
C ASP A 243 -7.46 1.97 -4.16
N TYR A 244 -7.66 2.77 -3.12
CA TYR A 244 -7.78 2.30 -1.75
C TYR A 244 -8.97 1.32 -1.56
N PHE A 245 -10.11 1.57 -2.21
CA PHE A 245 -11.28 0.70 -2.10
C PHE A 245 -11.04 -0.67 -2.73
N ARG A 246 -10.37 -0.71 -3.87
CA ARG A 246 -10.06 -1.96 -4.56
C ARG A 246 -9.07 -2.83 -3.78
N THR A 247 -8.03 -2.23 -3.22
CA THR A 247 -7.04 -2.97 -2.44
C THR A 247 -7.60 -3.43 -1.10
N GLN A 248 -8.34 -2.58 -0.41
CA GLN A 248 -8.93 -2.88 0.90
C GLN A 248 -10.11 -3.86 0.86
N LYS A 249 -10.75 -4.09 -0.28
CA LYS A 249 -11.80 -5.13 -0.37
C LYS A 249 -11.29 -6.54 -0.08
N TRP A 250 -9.98 -6.77 -0.20
CA TRP A 250 -9.30 -8.01 0.10
C TRP A 250 -8.89 -8.14 1.57
N ASN A 251 -9.70 -7.60 2.46
CA ASN A 251 -9.63 -7.81 3.90
C ASN A 251 -10.93 -8.42 4.39
N GLN A 252 -10.88 -9.34 5.36
CA GLN A 252 -12.08 -9.81 6.06
C GLN A 252 -12.61 -8.72 7.00
N GLY A 253 -11.72 -7.84 7.48
CA GLY A 253 -12.06 -6.70 8.32
C GLY A 253 -11.26 -5.45 7.93
N PRO A 254 -11.67 -4.68 6.90
CA PRO A 254 -11.03 -3.39 6.63
C PRO A 254 -11.13 -2.48 7.86
N GLY A 255 -10.12 -1.66 8.09
CA GLY A 255 -10.05 -0.87 9.30
C GLY A 255 -9.24 0.40 9.21
N CYS A 256 -9.01 1.02 10.36
CA CYS A 256 -8.14 2.18 10.49
C CYS A 256 -7.67 2.37 11.93
N ASP A 257 -6.62 3.17 12.11
CA ASP A 257 -6.20 3.67 13.41
C ASP A 257 -6.89 4.99 13.78
N GLN A 258 -7.06 5.22 15.07
CA GLN A 258 -7.56 6.48 15.64
C GLN A 258 -6.68 6.84 16.87
N SER A 259 -5.63 7.59 16.66
CA SER A 259 -4.74 8.04 17.74
C SER A 259 -5.40 9.11 18.62
N HIS A 260 -4.90 9.28 19.85
CA HIS A 260 -5.26 10.38 20.74
C HIS A 260 -6.78 10.56 20.99
N LEU A 261 -7.52 9.46 21.09
CA LEU A 261 -9.00 9.48 21.23
C LEU A 261 -9.72 10.16 20.05
N GLN A 262 -9.12 10.15 18.87
CA GLN A 262 -9.72 10.72 17.67
C GLN A 262 -10.99 9.97 17.26
N LYS A 263 -11.83 10.67 16.54
CA LYS A 263 -13.11 10.21 16.01
C LYS A 263 -13.21 10.72 14.56
N ASN A 264 -12.17 10.45 13.76
CA ASN A 264 -12.12 10.94 12.40
C ASN A 264 -13.17 10.21 11.56
N VAL A 265 -14.19 10.96 11.15
CA VAL A 265 -15.34 10.42 10.43
C VAL A 265 -14.94 9.88 9.05
N ILE A 266 -13.95 10.47 8.39
CA ILE A 266 -13.51 10.02 7.05
C ILE A 266 -12.87 8.64 7.16
N LYS A 267 -11.88 8.46 8.04
CA LYS A 267 -11.23 7.17 8.28
C LYS A 267 -12.27 6.08 8.58
N ASN A 268 -13.17 6.33 9.53
CA ASN A 268 -14.20 5.36 9.90
C ASN A 268 -15.18 5.06 8.75
N LYS A 269 -15.60 6.09 8.00
CA LYS A 269 -16.56 5.90 6.91
C LYS A 269 -15.94 5.26 5.68
N VAL A 270 -14.68 5.51 5.38
CA VAL A 270 -13.98 4.78 4.32
C VAL A 270 -13.93 3.30 4.66
N ALA A 271 -13.42 2.93 5.85
CA ALA A 271 -13.34 1.53 6.27
C ALA A 271 -14.72 0.85 6.31
N SER A 272 -15.72 1.48 6.96
CA SER A 272 -17.07 0.90 7.07
C SER A 272 -17.81 0.86 5.73
N SER A 273 -17.58 1.80 4.82
CA SER A 273 -18.17 1.76 3.48
C SER A 273 -17.60 0.59 2.67
N ILE A 274 -16.30 0.35 2.73
CA ILE A 274 -15.67 -0.82 2.10
C ILE A 274 -16.27 -2.10 2.66
N ALA A 275 -16.38 -2.22 3.99
CA ALA A 275 -17.00 -3.38 4.63
C ALA A 275 -18.43 -3.61 4.13
N HIS A 276 -19.26 -2.57 4.05
CA HIS A 276 -20.63 -2.68 3.56
C HIS A 276 -20.71 -3.02 2.07
N MET A 277 -19.90 -2.36 1.22
CA MET A 277 -19.89 -2.60 -0.23
C MET A 277 -19.48 -4.02 -0.60
N TYR A 278 -18.59 -4.62 0.18
CA TYR A 278 -18.05 -5.95 -0.10
C TYR A 278 -18.53 -7.01 0.91
N GLU A 279 -19.59 -6.71 1.67
CA GLU A 279 -20.24 -7.64 2.62
C GLU A 279 -19.26 -8.23 3.65
N ARG A 280 -18.34 -7.40 4.16
CA ARG A 280 -17.38 -7.80 5.20
C ARG A 280 -18.06 -7.69 6.58
N PRO A 281 -17.97 -8.72 7.44
CA PRO A 281 -18.67 -8.71 8.73
C PRO A 281 -18.00 -7.83 9.78
N ARG A 282 -16.74 -7.45 9.56
CA ARG A 282 -15.95 -6.72 10.53
C ARG A 282 -15.38 -5.45 9.92
N THR A 283 -15.28 -4.43 10.78
CA THR A 283 -14.53 -3.20 10.55
C THR A 283 -13.71 -2.95 11.80
N TRP A 284 -12.40 -3.10 11.72
CA TRP A 284 -11.56 -2.98 12.90
C TRP A 284 -11.13 -1.54 13.17
N LEU A 285 -10.94 -1.24 14.45
CA LEU A 285 -10.45 0.01 14.96
C LEU A 285 -9.23 -0.26 15.81
N GLU A 286 -8.06 0.23 15.44
CA GLU A 286 -6.96 0.39 16.35
C GLU A 286 -7.15 1.69 17.14
N GLY A 287 -7.40 1.58 18.41
CA GLY A 287 -7.67 2.74 19.27
C GLY A 287 -6.77 2.68 20.49
N PHE A 288 -6.25 3.62 20.87
CA PHE A 288 -6.14 5.05 20.78
C PHE A 288 -4.74 5.41 21.30
N TYR A 289 -3.70 4.97 20.61
CA TYR A 289 -2.34 5.24 21.07
C TYR A 289 -2.14 6.74 21.34
N GLY A 290 -1.28 7.06 22.29
CA GLY A 290 -1.02 8.44 22.64
C GLY A 290 -2.16 9.17 23.36
N SER A 291 -3.17 8.45 23.89
CA SER A 291 -4.33 9.07 24.57
C SER A 291 -3.94 9.86 25.83
N GLY A 292 -2.82 9.50 26.47
CA GLY A 292 -2.29 10.20 27.63
C GLY A 292 -2.73 9.59 28.97
N TRP A 293 -1.88 9.76 29.97
CA TRP A 293 -2.09 9.20 31.33
C TRP A 293 -3.30 9.78 32.07
N ASN A 294 -3.85 10.89 31.63
CA ASN A 294 -5.01 11.53 32.24
C ASN A 294 -6.36 11.17 31.57
N THR A 295 -6.37 10.18 30.68
CA THR A 295 -7.58 9.68 30.04
C THR A 295 -8.54 9.11 31.08
N SER A 296 -9.79 9.60 31.11
CA SER A 296 -10.84 9.11 31.99
C SER A 296 -11.72 8.06 31.29
N SER A 297 -12.48 7.27 32.08
CA SER A 297 -13.47 6.31 31.57
C SER A 297 -14.47 6.99 30.61
N ALA A 298 -14.95 8.19 30.95
CA ALA A 298 -15.88 8.93 30.09
C ALA A 298 -15.27 9.34 28.76
N MET A 299 -14.01 9.76 28.74
CA MET A 299 -13.31 10.13 27.51
C MET A 299 -13.08 8.91 26.60
N LEU A 300 -12.71 7.77 27.18
CA LEU A 300 -12.52 6.54 26.45
C LEU A 300 -13.84 6.01 25.90
N ALA A 301 -14.90 6.00 26.72
CA ALA A 301 -16.24 5.59 26.30
C ALA A 301 -16.77 6.44 25.15
N ASP A 302 -16.64 7.77 25.22
CA ASP A 302 -17.03 8.68 24.15
C ASP A 302 -16.29 8.37 22.84
N ALA A 303 -14.98 8.10 22.92
CA ALA A 303 -14.19 7.74 21.75
C ALA A 303 -14.64 6.40 21.15
N ILE A 304 -14.82 5.35 21.98
CA ILE A 304 -15.24 4.03 21.52
C ILE A 304 -16.63 4.11 20.87
N PHE A 305 -17.62 4.63 21.57
CA PHE A 305 -18.99 4.66 21.08
C PHE A 305 -19.16 5.53 19.83
N THR A 306 -18.46 6.66 19.77
CA THR A 306 -18.51 7.51 18.57
C THR A 306 -17.93 6.80 17.34
N ASN A 307 -16.79 6.11 17.48
CA ASN A 307 -16.21 5.33 16.38
C ASN A 307 -17.14 4.16 15.98
N PHE A 308 -17.79 3.49 16.94
CA PHE A 308 -18.74 2.41 16.66
C PHE A 308 -20.00 2.90 15.94
N VAL A 309 -20.56 4.03 16.35
CA VAL A 309 -21.69 4.66 15.63
C VAL A 309 -21.28 5.04 14.19
N GLN A 310 -20.02 5.33 13.94
CA GLN A 310 -19.50 5.60 12.62
C GLN A 310 -19.20 4.32 11.79
N GLY A 311 -19.38 3.13 12.37
CA GLY A 311 -19.37 1.86 11.66
C GLY A 311 -18.26 0.89 12.04
N GLN A 312 -17.40 1.21 13.01
CA GLN A 312 -16.44 0.27 13.58
C GLN A 312 -17.14 -0.79 14.44
N ASN A 313 -16.64 -2.03 14.45
CA ASN A 313 -17.27 -3.11 15.24
C ASN A 313 -16.28 -4.18 15.74
N LEU A 314 -14.98 -3.94 15.59
CA LEU A 314 -13.91 -4.76 16.15
C LEU A 314 -12.84 -3.83 16.73
N LEU A 315 -12.70 -3.81 18.05
CA LEU A 315 -11.80 -2.91 18.76
C LEU A 315 -10.49 -3.61 19.13
N SER A 316 -9.37 -3.02 18.73
CA SER A 316 -8.03 -3.34 19.19
C SER A 316 -7.46 -2.13 19.93
N LEU A 317 -7.40 -2.19 21.25
CA LEU A 317 -6.86 -1.08 22.05
C LEU A 317 -5.33 -1.09 22.03
N HIS A 318 -4.73 0.01 21.62
CA HIS A 318 -3.29 0.22 21.64
C HIS A 318 -2.90 1.09 22.85
N GLY A 319 -2.21 0.59 23.89
CA GLY A 319 -1.89 -0.79 24.10
C GLY A 319 -1.55 -1.01 25.57
N LEU A 320 -1.38 -2.25 25.96
CA LEU A 320 -0.93 -2.65 27.28
C LEU A 320 0.58 -2.91 27.26
N TYR A 321 1.35 -2.04 27.88
CA TYR A 321 2.80 -2.18 27.92
C TYR A 321 3.25 -3.23 28.93
N TYR A 322 4.23 -4.03 28.54
CA TYR A 322 4.83 -5.01 29.41
C TYR A 322 5.49 -4.39 30.65
N SER A 323 6.13 -3.25 30.49
CA SER A 323 6.85 -2.53 31.54
C SER A 323 6.80 -1.03 31.33
N THR A 324 6.66 -0.28 32.44
CA THR A 324 6.61 1.20 32.41
C THR A 324 7.60 1.85 33.39
N PRO A 325 8.84 1.35 33.60
CA PRO A 325 9.81 2.06 34.40
C PRO A 325 10.18 3.38 33.72
N GLY A 326 9.84 4.49 34.33
CA GLY A 326 10.04 5.81 33.72
C GLY A 326 9.12 6.11 32.54
N GLY A 327 7.90 5.59 32.52
CA GLY A 327 6.93 5.58 31.42
C GLY A 327 6.59 6.90 30.73
N TRP A 328 7.10 8.01 31.22
CA TRP A 328 7.02 9.34 30.59
C TRP A 328 7.88 9.47 29.31
N TRP A 329 8.86 8.61 29.11
CA TRP A 329 9.72 8.62 27.92
C TRP A 329 9.21 7.71 26.79
N GLU A 330 8.15 6.94 27.03
CA GLU A 330 7.49 6.19 25.99
C GLU A 330 6.82 7.15 24.99
N TRP A 331 7.09 6.93 23.71
CA TRP A 331 6.61 7.82 22.63
C TRP A 331 5.08 7.89 22.53
N ALA A 332 4.39 6.85 22.98
CA ALA A 332 2.94 6.75 22.94
C ALA A 332 2.38 6.31 24.29
N PRO A 333 1.97 7.24 25.18
CA PRO A 333 1.29 6.88 26.43
C PRO A 333 0.13 5.94 26.16
N PRO A 334 0.01 4.81 26.91
CA PRO A 334 -0.99 3.79 26.62
C PRO A 334 -2.40 4.31 26.84
N CYS A 335 -3.35 3.78 26.05
CA CYS A 335 -4.77 3.94 26.35
C CYS A 335 -5.34 2.77 27.18
N ASN A 336 -4.60 1.68 27.30
CA ASN A 336 -5.04 0.45 27.95
C ASN A 336 -3.94 -0.10 28.87
N HIS A 337 -3.85 0.45 30.09
CA HIS A 337 -2.82 0.05 31.05
C HIS A 337 -3.36 0.04 32.48
N PHE A 338 -2.94 -0.93 33.30
CA PHE A 338 -3.42 -1.12 34.67
C PHE A 338 -3.13 0.07 35.62
N ARG A 339 -2.31 1.04 35.21
CA ARG A 339 -2.08 2.30 35.96
C ARG A 339 -2.96 3.45 35.50
N MET A 340 -3.82 3.24 34.51
CA MET A 340 -4.74 4.27 34.04
C MET A 340 -5.89 4.46 35.02
N PRO A 341 -6.40 5.70 35.17
CA PRO A 341 -7.48 5.99 36.12
C PRO A 341 -8.76 5.18 35.88
N TYR A 342 -9.01 4.76 34.65
CA TYR A 342 -10.21 4.02 34.24
C TYR A 342 -10.03 2.49 34.28
N TRP A 343 -8.87 1.98 34.71
CA TRP A 343 -8.62 0.53 34.66
C TRP A 343 -9.66 -0.31 35.41
N GLU A 344 -10.16 0.18 36.54
CA GLU A 344 -11.18 -0.49 37.31
C GLU A 344 -12.57 -0.53 36.63
N ASP A 345 -12.78 0.30 35.60
CA ASP A 345 -14.00 0.35 34.82
C ASP A 345 -13.90 -0.39 33.47
N MET A 346 -12.74 -0.97 33.14
CA MET A 346 -12.50 -1.58 31.81
C MET A 346 -13.49 -2.71 31.50
N ASP A 347 -13.83 -3.53 32.48
CA ASP A 347 -14.82 -4.59 32.32
C ASP A 347 -16.21 -4.05 31.92
N LYS A 348 -16.60 -2.90 32.48
CA LYS A 348 -17.85 -2.22 32.13
C LYS A 348 -17.81 -1.51 30.77
N LEU A 349 -16.63 -1.02 30.37
CA LEU A 349 -16.44 -0.34 29.09
C LEU A 349 -16.43 -1.30 27.91
N LEU A 350 -15.99 -2.55 28.14
CA LEU A 350 -15.79 -3.55 27.08
C LEU A 350 -16.88 -4.63 27.07
N ALA A 351 -17.77 -4.66 28.06
CA ALA A 351 -18.93 -5.56 28.13
C ALA A 351 -20.06 -5.11 27.20
#